data_bce4474c10855620c39f237f59d1ca53
#
_entry.id   bce4474c10855620c39f237f59d1ca53
#
_cell.length_a   1.000
_cell.length_b   1.000
_cell.length_c   1.000
_cell.angle_alpha   90.00
_cell.angle_beta   90.00
_cell.angle_gamma   90.00
#
_symmetry.space_group_name_H-M   'P 1'
#
loop_
_entity.id
_entity.type
_entity.pdbx_description
1 polymer ?
#
loop_
_entity_poly.entity_id
_entity_poly.type
_entity_poly.pdbx_seq_one_letter_code
_entity_poly.pdbx_strand_id
1 'polypeptide(L)'
;LRTLARHCMLHLHLDCCLSFDVVKKINPKIDIQAYNKKFKAPSTCSSVKEYIKCAEYAVDLMQDEKSISLIVEDLFEQLKAENIIYVEIRFAPLLHCRGELSSKEVVQIVDDICKKCSKKYCIHYALILCTLRHFSKNQSMETVQLVEEFKNSGVFALDIAADEAGFSLDNHFGAFDFAFENNISCTAHAGEAKGPESIKETLKKLKVKRIGHGVRCVEDKKLMNFLKNNNIHLEI
;
A
#
# COMPACT_ATOMS: atom_id res chain seq x y z
N LEU A 1 -29.71 11.86 15.99
CA LEU A 1 -28.29 11.72 15.63
C LEU A 1 -28.09 10.31 15.10
N ARG A 2 -28.01 10.12 13.78
CA ARG A 2 -27.52 8.85 13.21
C ARG A 2 -26.05 8.76 13.58
N THR A 3 -25.70 7.86 14.47
CA THR A 3 -24.31 7.44 14.66
C THR A 3 -23.87 6.79 13.34
N LEU A 4 -23.00 7.47 12.59
CA LEU A 4 -22.36 6.87 11.43
C LEU A 4 -21.61 5.62 11.88
N ALA A 5 -21.75 4.52 11.15
CA ALA A 5 -21.05 3.28 11.46
C ALA A 5 -19.53 3.53 11.49
N ARG A 6 -18.85 2.84 12.39
CA ARG A 6 -17.38 2.86 12.45
C ARG A 6 -16.84 1.79 11.48
N HIS A 7 -15.78 2.13 10.76
CA HIS A 7 -15.24 1.27 9.73
C HIS A 7 -13.76 0.94 9.97
N CYS A 8 -13.31 -0.19 9.42
CA CYS A 8 -11.91 -0.55 9.28
C CYS A 8 -11.53 -0.51 7.80
N MET A 9 -10.35 -0.01 7.49
CA MET A 9 -9.82 0.05 6.13
C MET A 9 -8.54 -0.79 6.07
N LEU A 10 -8.57 -1.90 5.34
CA LEU A 10 -7.47 -2.87 5.30
C LEU A 10 -6.61 -2.76 4.03
N HIS A 11 -7.02 -1.91 3.08
CA HIS A 11 -6.30 -1.73 1.82
C HIS A 11 -6.26 -0.25 1.42
N LEU A 12 -5.19 0.44 1.81
CA LEU A 12 -5.02 1.86 1.53
C LEU A 12 -3.56 2.18 1.25
N HIS A 13 -3.28 2.75 0.07
CA HIS A 13 -1.95 3.20 -0.33
C HIS A 13 -1.75 4.67 0.04
N LEU A 14 -0.67 4.96 0.79
CA LEU A 14 -0.35 6.31 1.25
C LEU A 14 -0.18 7.30 0.09
N ASP A 15 0.47 6.86 -0.99
CA ASP A 15 0.75 7.63 -2.20
C ASP A 15 -0.45 7.76 -3.17
N CYS A 16 -1.61 7.20 -2.81
CA CYS A 16 -2.85 7.32 -3.60
C CYS A 16 -3.93 8.17 -2.92
N CYS A 17 -3.66 8.75 -1.75
CA CYS A 17 -4.68 9.38 -0.89
C CYS A 17 -4.48 10.88 -0.65
N LEU A 18 -3.65 11.57 -1.45
CA LEU A 18 -3.36 12.98 -1.27
C LEU A 18 -4.57 13.85 -1.61
N SER A 19 -5.04 14.66 -0.66
CA SER A 19 -6.08 15.66 -0.92
C SER A 19 -5.55 16.83 -1.75
N PHE A 20 -6.47 17.61 -2.38
CA PHE A 20 -6.07 18.84 -3.05
C PHE A 20 -5.40 19.81 -2.09
N ASP A 21 -5.88 19.88 -0.86
CA ASP A 21 -5.38 20.82 0.15
C ASP A 21 -3.94 20.52 0.54
N VAL A 22 -3.57 19.27 0.74
CA VAL A 22 -2.19 18.92 1.06
C VAL A 22 -1.26 19.11 -0.14
N VAL A 23 -1.71 18.73 -1.34
CA VAL A 23 -0.92 18.97 -2.57
C VAL A 23 -0.71 20.46 -2.78
N LYS A 24 -1.72 21.31 -2.51
CA LYS A 24 -1.63 22.78 -2.59
C LYS A 24 -0.68 23.37 -1.54
N LYS A 25 -0.61 22.78 -0.33
CA LYS A 25 0.36 23.20 0.72
C LYS A 25 1.79 22.91 0.29
N ILE A 26 2.05 21.76 -0.36
CA ILE A 26 3.39 21.35 -0.80
C ILE A 26 3.78 22.09 -2.10
N ASN A 27 2.85 22.20 -3.04
CA ASN A 27 3.04 22.88 -4.32
C ASN A 27 2.01 24.01 -4.50
N PRO A 28 2.29 25.24 -4.01
CA PRO A 28 1.36 26.35 -4.06
C PRO A 28 0.93 26.80 -5.47
N LYS A 29 1.67 26.39 -6.51
CA LYS A 29 1.36 26.75 -7.91
C LYS A 29 0.32 25.84 -8.55
N ILE A 30 -0.04 24.72 -7.94
CA ILE A 30 -1.01 23.80 -8.51
C ILE A 30 -2.43 24.39 -8.40
N ASP A 31 -3.19 24.27 -9.46
CA ASP A 31 -4.62 24.55 -9.47
C ASP A 31 -5.44 23.25 -9.44
N ILE A 32 -6.74 23.37 -9.25
CA ILE A 32 -7.65 22.22 -9.14
C ILE A 32 -7.73 21.40 -10.43
N GLN A 33 -7.53 22.03 -11.60
CA GLN A 33 -7.57 21.31 -12.87
C GLN A 33 -6.32 20.44 -13.03
N ALA A 34 -5.14 21.01 -12.73
CA ALA A 34 -3.87 20.27 -12.74
C ALA A 34 -3.87 19.14 -11.70
N TYR A 35 -4.42 19.38 -10.50
CA TYR A 35 -4.60 18.35 -9.49
C TYR A 35 -5.49 17.20 -9.99
N ASN A 36 -6.69 17.50 -10.50
CA ASN A 36 -7.60 16.48 -11.01
C ASN A 36 -7.00 15.66 -12.14
N LYS A 37 -6.15 16.29 -13.00
CA LYS A 37 -5.47 15.59 -14.10
C LYS A 37 -4.34 14.67 -13.62
N LYS A 38 -3.61 15.03 -12.55
CA LYS A 38 -2.39 14.36 -12.11
C LYS A 38 -2.62 13.38 -10.99
N PHE A 39 -3.45 13.73 -10.00
CA PHE A 39 -3.60 12.99 -8.74
C PHE A 39 -4.90 12.21 -8.66
N LYS A 40 -5.81 12.37 -9.60
CA LYS A 40 -7.03 11.56 -9.67
C LYS A 40 -6.96 10.62 -10.87
N ALA A 41 -7.27 9.36 -10.62
CA ALA A 41 -7.44 8.40 -11.68
C ALA A 41 -8.56 8.83 -12.63
N PRO A 42 -8.43 8.62 -13.94
CA PRO A 42 -9.52 8.79 -14.89
C PRO A 42 -10.73 7.95 -14.47
N SER A 43 -11.94 8.42 -14.81
CA SER A 43 -13.18 7.66 -14.54
C SER A 43 -13.21 6.30 -15.26
N THR A 44 -12.41 6.15 -16.31
CA THR A 44 -12.19 4.91 -17.04
C THR A 44 -10.70 4.76 -17.31
N CYS A 45 -10.11 3.69 -16.79
CA CYS A 45 -8.72 3.29 -17.06
C CYS A 45 -8.71 2.05 -17.98
N SER A 46 -7.82 2.03 -18.97
CA SER A 46 -7.64 0.90 -19.87
C SER A 46 -6.76 -0.21 -19.24
N SER A 47 -5.99 0.14 -18.23
CA SER A 47 -5.06 -0.76 -17.54
C SER A 47 -4.70 -0.25 -16.14
N VAL A 48 -4.26 -1.17 -15.25
CA VAL A 48 -3.70 -0.82 -13.94
C VAL A 48 -2.47 0.08 -14.09
N LYS A 49 -1.67 -0.10 -15.13
CA LYS A 49 -0.52 0.77 -15.43
C LYS A 49 -0.92 2.23 -15.66
N GLU A 50 -2.05 2.48 -16.30
CA GLU A 50 -2.58 3.85 -16.48
C GLU A 50 -3.03 4.45 -15.14
N TYR A 51 -3.68 3.64 -14.29
CA TYR A 51 -4.08 4.03 -12.94
C TYR A 51 -2.88 4.40 -12.07
N ILE A 52 -1.81 3.57 -12.06
CA ILE A 52 -0.61 3.77 -11.24
C ILE A 52 0.12 5.08 -11.58
N LYS A 53 -0.02 5.63 -12.78
CA LYS A 53 0.61 6.92 -13.14
C LYS A 53 0.21 8.08 -12.22
N CYS A 54 -0.98 8.03 -11.64
CA CYS A 54 -1.39 9.05 -10.67
C CYS A 54 -0.55 8.99 -9.38
N ALA A 55 -0.14 7.78 -8.96
CA ALA A 55 0.73 7.59 -7.80
C ALA A 55 2.15 8.15 -8.04
N GLU A 56 2.66 8.12 -9.28
CA GLU A 56 3.99 8.67 -9.60
C GLU A 56 4.10 10.15 -9.23
N TYR A 57 3.04 10.94 -9.48
CA TYR A 57 3.03 12.36 -9.09
C TYR A 57 3.00 12.57 -7.58
N ALA A 58 2.34 11.69 -6.86
CA ALA A 58 2.31 11.73 -5.40
C ALA A 58 3.69 11.35 -4.82
N VAL A 59 4.30 10.28 -5.34
CA VAL A 59 5.67 9.87 -4.99
C VAL A 59 6.67 11.01 -5.25
N ASP A 60 6.52 11.78 -6.33
CA ASP A 60 7.38 12.94 -6.62
C ASP A 60 7.31 14.04 -5.55
N LEU A 61 6.18 14.17 -4.85
CA LEU A 61 6.02 15.11 -3.74
C LEU A 61 6.53 14.56 -2.40
N MET A 62 6.69 13.25 -2.27
CA MET A 62 7.03 12.56 -1.02
C MET A 62 8.53 12.26 -0.91
N GLN A 63 9.40 13.27 -1.11
CA GLN A 63 10.85 13.08 -1.17
C GLN A 63 11.61 13.77 -0.01
N ASP A 64 10.89 14.35 0.94
CA ASP A 64 11.45 14.99 2.14
C ASP A 64 10.53 14.79 3.36
N GLU A 65 11.10 14.91 4.55
CA GLU A 65 10.39 14.69 5.82
C GLU A 65 9.15 15.57 5.97
N LYS A 66 9.24 16.85 5.58
CA LYS A 66 8.14 17.80 5.72
C LYS A 66 6.94 17.40 4.86
N SER A 67 7.19 17.08 3.60
CA SER A 67 6.15 16.68 2.64
C SER A 67 5.50 15.36 3.05
N ILE A 68 6.29 14.35 3.45
CA ILE A 68 5.78 13.06 3.95
C ILE A 68 4.91 13.29 5.20
N SER A 69 5.38 14.10 6.15
CA SER A 69 4.64 14.40 7.38
C SER A 69 3.28 15.04 7.09
N LEU A 70 3.24 16.05 6.21
CA LEU A 70 1.99 16.71 5.82
C LEU A 70 1.00 15.74 5.17
N ILE A 71 1.48 14.82 4.35
CA ILE A 71 0.63 13.83 3.65
C ILE A 71 0.06 12.81 4.64
N VAL A 72 0.86 12.32 5.58
CA VAL A 72 0.36 11.41 6.63
C VAL A 72 -0.66 12.11 7.53
N GLU A 73 -0.42 13.36 7.92
CA GLU A 73 -1.38 14.15 8.72
C GLU A 73 -2.70 14.35 7.98
N ASP A 74 -2.65 14.74 6.70
CA ASP A 74 -3.82 14.90 5.82
C ASP A 74 -4.61 13.59 5.69
N LEU A 75 -3.92 12.45 5.52
CA LEU A 75 -4.57 11.16 5.48
C LEU A 75 -5.39 10.88 6.75
N PHE A 76 -4.82 11.11 7.93
CA PHE A 76 -5.55 10.89 9.18
C PHE A 76 -6.73 11.86 9.38
N GLU A 77 -6.66 13.08 8.84
CA GLU A 77 -7.81 14.00 8.80
C GLU A 77 -8.95 13.45 7.95
N GLN A 78 -8.64 12.90 6.76
CA GLN A 78 -9.61 12.24 5.89
C GLN A 78 -10.23 11.01 6.57
N LEU A 79 -9.41 10.13 7.12
CA LEU A 79 -9.86 8.92 7.84
C LEU A 79 -10.80 9.27 9.00
N LYS A 80 -10.50 10.36 9.73
CA LYS A 80 -11.37 10.84 10.81
C LYS A 80 -12.72 11.32 10.29
N ALA A 81 -12.74 12.02 9.17
CA ALA A 81 -13.98 12.49 8.53
C ALA A 81 -14.86 11.32 8.06
N GLU A 82 -14.25 10.20 7.68
CA GLU A 82 -14.93 8.98 7.23
C GLU A 82 -15.28 8.01 8.37
N ASN A 83 -15.04 8.37 9.65
CA ASN A 83 -15.27 7.53 10.83
C ASN A 83 -14.50 6.20 10.84
N ILE A 84 -13.33 6.17 10.24
CA ILE A 84 -12.40 5.05 10.32
C ILE A 84 -11.85 4.96 11.75
N ILE A 85 -11.79 3.75 12.29
CA ILE A 85 -11.23 3.46 13.62
C ILE A 85 -9.96 2.62 13.58
N TYR A 86 -9.73 1.93 12.46
CA TYR A 86 -8.54 1.13 12.18
C TYR A 86 -8.19 1.20 10.70
N VAL A 87 -6.90 1.38 10.40
CA VAL A 87 -6.41 1.44 9.02
C VAL A 87 -5.09 0.67 8.86
N GLU A 88 -4.96 -0.05 7.75
CA GLU A 88 -3.68 -0.61 7.29
C GLU A 88 -3.16 0.23 6.12
N ILE A 89 -2.13 1.02 6.39
CA ILE A 89 -1.53 1.94 5.42
C ILE A 89 -0.33 1.26 4.78
N ARG A 90 -0.33 1.17 3.46
CA ARG A 90 0.76 0.57 2.69
C ARG A 90 1.47 1.59 1.81
N PHE A 91 2.78 1.42 1.64
CA PHE A 91 3.62 2.25 0.78
C PHE A 91 4.94 1.55 0.47
N ALA A 92 5.63 1.98 -0.57
CA ALA A 92 6.93 1.46 -0.98
C ALA A 92 8.05 2.42 -0.53
N PRO A 93 8.77 2.17 0.58
CA PRO A 93 9.74 3.11 1.14
C PRO A 93 10.83 3.53 0.14
N LEU A 94 11.27 2.60 -0.70
CA LEU A 94 12.35 2.81 -1.67
C LEU A 94 11.99 3.83 -2.77
N LEU A 95 10.71 4.15 -2.97
CA LEU A 95 10.30 5.18 -3.92
C LEU A 95 10.53 6.61 -3.40
N HIS A 96 10.72 6.78 -2.10
CA HIS A 96 10.81 8.07 -1.42
C HIS A 96 12.25 8.47 -1.08
N CYS A 97 13.25 7.83 -1.70
CA CYS A 97 14.68 8.00 -1.44
C CYS A 97 15.42 8.75 -2.57
N ARG A 98 14.70 9.51 -3.40
CA ARG A 98 15.33 10.30 -4.49
C ARG A 98 15.94 11.61 -4.01
N GLY A 99 15.59 12.05 -2.79
CA GLY A 99 16.21 13.16 -2.07
C GLY A 99 17.34 12.68 -1.16
N GLU A 100 17.40 13.24 0.04
CA GLU A 100 18.45 12.93 1.03
C GLU A 100 18.07 11.79 1.98
N LEU A 101 16.80 11.36 1.99
CA LEU A 101 16.30 10.33 2.91
C LEU A 101 16.72 8.93 2.46
N SER A 102 17.19 8.13 3.41
CA SER A 102 17.30 6.67 3.26
C SER A 102 15.92 6.00 3.42
N SER A 103 15.79 4.78 2.92
CA SER A 103 14.57 3.96 3.07
C SER A 103 14.17 3.76 4.54
N LYS A 104 15.15 3.62 5.42
CA LYS A 104 14.96 3.52 6.87
C LYS A 104 14.40 4.81 7.47
N GLU A 105 14.94 5.97 7.12
CA GLU A 105 14.43 7.27 7.58
C GLU A 105 13.01 7.50 7.09
N VAL A 106 12.69 7.13 5.85
CA VAL A 106 11.32 7.20 5.33
C VAL A 106 10.35 6.39 6.20
N VAL A 107 10.67 5.13 6.53
CA VAL A 107 9.83 4.29 7.39
C VAL A 107 9.68 4.90 8.78
N GLN A 108 10.77 5.40 9.37
CA GLN A 108 10.76 6.03 10.68
C GLN A 108 9.86 7.27 10.72
N ILE A 109 9.98 8.16 9.73
CA ILE A 109 9.16 9.37 9.60
C ILE A 109 7.67 9.01 9.52
N VAL A 110 7.31 8.07 8.64
CA VAL A 110 5.91 7.65 8.48
C VAL A 110 5.37 7.06 9.77
N ASP A 111 6.11 6.16 10.44
CA ASP A 111 5.67 5.55 11.71
C ASP A 111 5.51 6.59 12.83
N ASP A 112 6.45 7.51 12.97
CA ASP A 112 6.42 8.55 14.01
C ASP A 112 5.21 9.49 13.83
N ILE A 113 4.91 9.88 12.60
CA ILE A 113 3.74 10.73 12.32
C ILE A 113 2.44 9.94 12.49
N CYS A 114 2.37 8.70 12.01
CA CYS A 114 1.22 7.81 12.24
C CYS A 114 0.94 7.64 13.73
N LYS A 115 1.97 7.46 14.56
CA LYS A 115 1.87 7.33 16.02
C LYS A 115 1.30 8.59 16.70
N LYS A 116 1.71 9.78 16.24
CA LYS A 116 1.17 11.07 16.70
C LYS A 116 -0.30 11.22 16.28
N CYS A 117 -0.61 10.97 15.01
CA CYS A 117 -1.96 11.10 14.46
C CYS A 117 -2.93 10.06 15.04
N SER A 118 -2.50 8.81 15.26
CA SER A 118 -3.27 7.76 15.91
C SER A 118 -3.79 8.22 17.28
N LYS A 119 -2.91 8.82 18.10
CA LYS A 119 -3.31 9.38 19.41
C LYS A 119 -4.25 10.58 19.26
N LYS A 120 -3.97 11.51 18.34
CA LYS A 120 -4.76 12.72 18.11
C LYS A 120 -6.19 12.42 17.67
N TYR A 121 -6.35 11.47 16.74
CA TYR A 121 -7.64 11.18 16.11
C TYR A 121 -8.33 9.94 16.67
N CYS A 122 -7.69 9.20 17.59
CA CYS A 122 -8.18 7.91 18.13
C CYS A 122 -8.44 6.89 17.01
N ILE A 123 -7.50 6.76 16.08
CA ILE A 123 -7.52 5.79 14.98
C ILE A 123 -6.33 4.85 15.14
N HIS A 124 -6.59 3.56 15.28
CA HIS A 124 -5.51 2.55 15.28
C HIS A 124 -4.96 2.38 13.85
N TYR A 125 -3.66 2.12 13.75
CA TYR A 125 -3.02 1.91 12.45
C TYR A 125 -2.06 0.73 12.49
N ALA A 126 -1.79 0.19 11.31
CA ALA A 126 -0.65 -0.67 11.02
C ALA A 126 -0.03 -0.25 9.68
N LEU A 127 1.29 -0.38 9.55
CA LEU A 127 2.01 -0.10 8.33
C LEU A 127 2.38 -1.40 7.62
N ILE A 128 2.22 -1.41 6.31
CA ILE A 128 2.59 -2.50 5.42
C ILE A 128 3.62 -1.95 4.42
N LEU A 129 4.82 -2.52 4.39
CA LEU A 129 5.83 -2.08 3.44
C LEU A 129 5.70 -2.86 2.13
N CYS A 130 5.63 -2.13 1.02
CA CYS A 130 5.47 -2.73 -0.30
C CYS A 130 6.81 -2.90 -1.00
N THR A 131 7.15 -4.14 -1.39
CA THR A 131 7.98 -4.34 -2.56
C THR A 131 7.14 -4.18 -3.82
N LEU A 132 7.73 -3.80 -4.94
CA LEU A 132 7.00 -3.55 -6.18
C LEU A 132 7.41 -4.55 -7.25
N ARG A 133 6.46 -5.03 -8.05
CA ARG A 133 6.71 -6.08 -9.05
C ARG A 133 7.88 -5.80 -10.01
N HIS A 134 8.18 -4.53 -10.29
CA HIS A 134 9.31 -4.13 -11.12
C HIS A 134 10.64 -4.01 -10.35
N PHE A 135 10.64 -4.23 -9.04
CA PHE A 135 11.86 -4.17 -8.24
C PHE A 135 12.77 -5.37 -8.51
N SER A 136 14.07 -5.15 -8.37
CA SER A 136 15.08 -6.19 -8.37
C SER A 136 15.00 -7.06 -7.11
N LYS A 137 15.67 -8.22 -7.13
CA LYS A 137 15.80 -9.10 -5.96
C LYS A 137 16.37 -8.38 -4.75
N ASN A 138 17.36 -7.50 -4.95
CA ASN A 138 18.00 -6.75 -3.87
C ASN A 138 17.03 -5.73 -3.26
N GLN A 139 16.27 -5.00 -4.06
CA GLN A 139 15.27 -4.05 -3.58
C GLN A 139 14.14 -4.76 -2.82
N SER A 140 13.71 -5.93 -3.31
CA SER A 140 12.71 -6.74 -2.62
C SER A 140 13.23 -7.25 -1.27
N MET A 141 14.48 -7.69 -1.21
CA MET A 141 15.14 -8.11 0.02
C MET A 141 15.32 -6.93 1.00
N GLU A 142 15.75 -5.77 0.52
CA GLU A 142 15.84 -4.55 1.34
C GLU A 142 14.49 -4.21 1.97
N THR A 143 13.39 -4.30 1.19
CA THR A 143 12.04 -4.02 1.72
C THR A 143 11.67 -4.95 2.87
N VAL A 144 11.89 -6.26 2.76
CA VAL A 144 11.54 -7.20 3.84
C VAL A 144 12.46 -7.04 5.06
N GLN A 145 13.72 -6.68 4.85
CA GLN A 145 14.64 -6.38 5.95
C GLN A 145 14.20 -5.15 6.75
N LEU A 146 13.63 -4.13 6.08
CA LEU A 146 13.01 -3.00 6.77
C LEU A 146 11.80 -3.45 7.61
N VAL A 147 10.96 -4.37 7.11
CA VAL A 147 9.85 -4.92 7.91
C VAL A 147 10.38 -5.59 9.18
N GLU A 148 11.43 -6.41 9.06
CA GLU A 148 12.06 -7.09 10.22
C GLU A 148 12.68 -6.09 11.19
N GLU A 149 13.37 -5.08 10.69
CA GLU A 149 14.00 -4.05 11.54
C GLU A 149 12.97 -3.26 12.34
N PHE A 150 11.82 -2.96 11.74
CA PHE A 150 10.75 -2.17 12.35
C PHE A 150 9.63 -3.01 13.01
N LYS A 151 9.81 -4.30 13.21
CA LYS A 151 8.78 -5.23 13.74
C LYS A 151 8.22 -4.87 15.13
N ASN A 152 8.92 -4.04 15.90
CA ASN A 152 8.48 -3.55 17.21
C ASN A 152 7.89 -2.13 17.16
N SER A 153 7.58 -1.63 15.96
CA SER A 153 6.94 -0.34 15.70
C SER A 153 5.52 -0.53 15.17
N GLY A 154 5.01 0.44 14.40
CA GLY A 154 3.75 0.30 13.66
C GLY A 154 3.84 -0.58 12.42
N VAL A 155 5.04 -1.01 12.01
CA VAL A 155 5.22 -1.87 10.83
C VAL A 155 4.82 -3.30 11.15
N PHE A 156 3.91 -3.84 10.34
CA PHE A 156 3.26 -5.12 10.61
C PHE A 156 3.51 -6.19 9.55
N ALA A 157 3.60 -5.82 8.26
CA ALA A 157 3.61 -6.79 7.18
C ALA A 157 4.40 -6.34 5.95
N LEU A 158 4.74 -7.32 5.11
CA LEU A 158 5.23 -7.16 3.74
C LEU A 158 4.08 -7.31 2.75
N ASP A 159 4.10 -6.50 1.69
CA ASP A 159 3.21 -6.64 0.53
C ASP A 159 4.03 -6.65 -0.77
N ILE A 160 3.43 -7.16 -1.85
CA ILE A 160 3.90 -6.95 -3.22
C ILE A 160 2.80 -6.28 -4.03
N ALA A 161 3.11 -5.14 -4.65
CA ALA A 161 2.17 -4.31 -5.37
C ALA A 161 2.67 -3.93 -6.78
N ALA A 162 2.00 -2.99 -7.44
CA ALA A 162 2.25 -2.47 -8.77
C ALA A 162 1.82 -3.39 -9.93
N ASP A 163 2.36 -3.17 -11.15
CA ASP A 163 1.86 -3.72 -12.41
C ASP A 163 1.90 -5.26 -12.46
N GLU A 164 0.79 -5.87 -12.07
CA GLU A 164 0.60 -7.32 -12.09
C GLU A 164 0.74 -7.92 -13.49
N ALA A 165 0.31 -7.20 -14.52
CA ALA A 165 0.32 -7.68 -15.89
C ALA A 165 1.70 -7.62 -16.54
N GLY A 166 2.50 -6.61 -16.16
CA GLY A 166 3.80 -6.34 -16.78
C GLY A 166 4.96 -7.13 -16.19
N PHE A 167 4.84 -7.63 -14.95
CA PHE A 167 5.98 -8.22 -14.23
C PHE A 167 5.62 -9.53 -13.52
N SER A 168 6.60 -10.47 -13.51
CA SER A 168 6.47 -11.74 -12.79
C SER A 168 6.79 -11.59 -11.29
N LEU A 169 6.57 -12.67 -10.54
CA LEU A 169 6.93 -12.75 -9.11
C LEU A 169 8.38 -13.19 -8.85
N ASP A 170 9.15 -13.51 -9.89
CA ASP A 170 10.42 -14.26 -9.76
C ASP A 170 11.50 -13.53 -8.95
N ASN A 171 11.47 -12.21 -8.96
CA ASN A 171 12.43 -11.41 -8.19
C ASN A 171 12.10 -11.36 -6.68
N HIS A 172 10.91 -11.83 -6.27
CA HIS A 172 10.39 -11.57 -4.92
C HIS A 172 10.38 -12.81 -4.03
N PHE A 173 10.62 -14.04 -4.59
CA PHE A 173 10.58 -15.27 -3.80
C PHE A 173 11.49 -15.24 -2.58
N GLY A 174 12.73 -14.78 -2.75
CA GLY A 174 13.68 -14.70 -1.62
C GLY A 174 13.20 -13.80 -0.48
N ALA A 175 12.54 -12.67 -0.78
CA ALA A 175 12.00 -11.79 0.24
C ALA A 175 10.81 -12.41 0.98
N PHE A 176 9.93 -13.13 0.28
CA PHE A 176 8.80 -13.83 0.90
C PHE A 176 9.22 -15.10 1.65
N ASP A 177 10.24 -15.82 1.18
CA ASP A 177 10.83 -16.93 1.93
C ASP A 177 11.49 -16.40 3.22
N PHE A 178 12.26 -15.31 3.17
CA PHE A 178 12.78 -14.64 4.36
C PHE A 178 11.67 -14.23 5.32
N ALA A 179 10.59 -13.63 4.82
CA ALA A 179 9.44 -13.26 5.64
C ALA A 179 8.81 -14.48 6.34
N PHE A 180 8.63 -15.59 5.62
CA PHE A 180 8.10 -16.84 6.17
C PHE A 180 9.00 -17.40 7.27
N GLU A 181 10.31 -17.45 7.06
CA GLU A 181 11.30 -17.96 8.03
C GLU A 181 11.37 -17.12 9.31
N ASN A 182 11.11 -15.80 9.19
CA ASN A 182 11.16 -14.85 10.32
C ASN A 182 9.76 -14.52 10.91
N ASN A 183 8.72 -15.28 10.52
CA ASN A 183 7.33 -15.08 10.98
C ASN A 183 6.79 -13.65 10.71
N ILE A 184 7.20 -13.02 9.63
CA ILE A 184 6.68 -11.74 9.16
C ILE A 184 5.35 -12.01 8.44
N SER A 185 4.31 -11.26 8.81
CA SER A 185 3.02 -11.31 8.11
C SER A 185 3.15 -10.79 6.68
N CYS A 186 2.43 -11.43 5.74
CA CYS A 186 2.47 -11.04 4.34
C CYS A 186 1.08 -10.97 3.73
N THR A 187 0.91 -9.99 2.83
CA THR A 187 -0.17 -9.93 1.85
C THR A 187 0.43 -9.83 0.45
N ALA A 188 -0.36 -9.93 -0.61
CA ALA A 188 0.13 -9.79 -1.98
C ALA A 188 -1.00 -9.35 -2.92
N HIS A 189 -0.77 -8.35 -3.75
CA HIS A 189 -1.70 -7.97 -4.81
C HIS A 189 -1.73 -9.04 -5.90
N ALA A 190 -2.92 -9.57 -6.16
CA ALA A 190 -3.15 -10.52 -7.25
C ALA A 190 -4.63 -10.55 -7.67
N GLY A 191 -4.90 -10.87 -8.94
CA GLY A 191 -6.26 -10.95 -9.46
C GLY A 191 -6.95 -9.60 -9.59
N GLU A 192 -6.19 -8.54 -9.79
CA GLU A 192 -6.64 -7.20 -10.17
C GLU A 192 -6.55 -7.03 -11.68
N ALA A 193 -5.36 -7.12 -12.25
CA ALA A 193 -5.11 -7.00 -13.70
C ALA A 193 -5.10 -8.37 -14.39
N LYS A 194 -4.59 -9.41 -13.76
CA LYS A 194 -4.61 -10.80 -14.25
C LYS A 194 -5.77 -11.60 -13.64
N GLY A 195 -6.08 -12.73 -14.26
CA GLY A 195 -7.17 -13.61 -13.88
C GLY A 195 -6.89 -14.50 -12.65
N PRO A 196 -7.76 -15.51 -12.44
CA PRO A 196 -7.64 -16.45 -11.32
C PRO A 196 -6.31 -17.19 -11.24
N GLU A 197 -5.62 -17.37 -12.37
CA GLU A 197 -4.31 -17.99 -12.45
C GLU A 197 -3.24 -17.24 -11.68
N SER A 198 -3.29 -15.90 -11.68
CA SER A 198 -2.35 -15.07 -10.92
C SER A 198 -2.56 -15.21 -9.42
N ILE A 199 -3.81 -15.29 -8.96
CA ILE A 199 -4.11 -15.55 -7.55
C ILE A 199 -3.55 -16.90 -7.12
N LYS A 200 -3.78 -17.96 -7.93
CA LYS A 200 -3.26 -19.31 -7.67
C LYS A 200 -1.73 -19.34 -7.60
N GLU A 201 -1.08 -18.66 -8.55
CA GLU A 201 0.37 -18.55 -8.60
C GLU A 201 0.91 -17.85 -7.35
N THR A 202 0.33 -16.72 -6.98
CA THR A 202 0.70 -15.92 -5.82
C THR A 202 0.57 -16.74 -4.52
N LEU A 203 -0.57 -17.38 -4.30
CA LEU A 203 -0.79 -18.23 -3.12
C LEU A 203 0.21 -19.39 -3.03
N LYS A 204 0.51 -20.04 -4.17
CA LYS A 204 1.44 -21.17 -4.23
C LYS A 204 2.88 -20.75 -3.99
N LYS A 205 3.32 -19.61 -4.61
CA LYS A 205 4.72 -19.20 -4.62
C LYS A 205 5.10 -18.33 -3.42
N LEU A 206 4.21 -17.45 -2.97
CA LEU A 206 4.49 -16.53 -1.87
C LEU A 206 3.92 -17.00 -0.52
N LYS A 207 3.14 -18.08 -0.49
CA LYS A 207 2.57 -18.70 0.72
C LYS A 207 1.75 -17.74 1.60
N VAL A 208 1.19 -16.68 1.00
CA VAL A 208 0.39 -15.67 1.70
C VAL A 208 -1.01 -16.20 2.04
N LYS A 209 -1.64 -15.62 3.07
CA LYS A 209 -3.03 -15.90 3.45
C LYS A 209 -3.96 -14.70 3.25
N ARG A 210 -3.41 -13.61 2.73
CA ARG A 210 -4.16 -12.40 2.39
C ARG A 210 -3.81 -12.01 0.96
N ILE A 211 -4.81 -11.60 0.20
CA ILE A 211 -4.67 -11.16 -1.19
C ILE A 211 -5.26 -9.76 -1.32
N GLY A 212 -4.44 -8.81 -1.74
CA GLY A 212 -4.90 -7.50 -2.18
C GLY A 212 -5.73 -7.66 -3.45
N HIS A 213 -6.92 -7.09 -3.47
CA HIS A 213 -7.96 -7.25 -4.48
C HIS A 213 -8.51 -8.68 -4.57
N GLY A 214 -7.96 -9.53 -5.41
CA GLY A 214 -8.47 -10.88 -5.65
C GLY A 214 -9.82 -10.92 -6.36
N VAL A 215 -10.30 -9.78 -6.89
CA VAL A 215 -11.67 -9.61 -7.42
C VAL A 215 -11.99 -10.56 -8.57
N ARG A 216 -10.97 -10.94 -9.36
CA ARG A 216 -11.15 -11.87 -10.48
C ARG A 216 -11.22 -13.34 -10.08
N CYS A 217 -11.18 -13.66 -8.77
CA CYS A 217 -11.44 -15.02 -8.29
C CYS A 217 -12.86 -15.50 -8.68
N VAL A 218 -13.81 -14.58 -8.91
CA VAL A 218 -15.19 -14.90 -9.33
C VAL A 218 -15.27 -15.62 -10.67
N GLU A 219 -14.21 -15.52 -11.49
CA GLU A 219 -14.11 -16.20 -12.78
C GLU A 219 -13.80 -17.71 -12.65
N ASP A 220 -13.40 -18.17 -11.43
CA ASP A 220 -13.10 -19.59 -11.17
C ASP A 220 -13.75 -20.08 -9.87
N LYS A 221 -14.85 -20.81 -10.01
CA LYS A 221 -15.60 -21.37 -8.89
C LYS A 221 -14.78 -22.32 -7.99
N LYS A 222 -13.79 -23.04 -8.58
CA LYS A 222 -12.90 -23.92 -7.82
C LYS A 222 -11.93 -23.10 -6.96
N LEU A 223 -11.42 -21.99 -7.50
CA LEU A 223 -10.59 -21.05 -6.74
C LEU A 223 -11.37 -20.42 -5.60
N MET A 224 -12.61 -19.95 -5.85
CA MET A 224 -13.45 -19.39 -4.78
C MET A 224 -13.65 -20.37 -3.62
N ASN A 225 -13.94 -21.64 -3.93
CA ASN A 225 -14.05 -22.69 -2.91
C ASN A 225 -12.73 -22.93 -2.18
N PHE A 226 -11.61 -22.91 -2.90
CA PHE A 226 -10.28 -23.05 -2.30
C PHE A 226 -9.99 -21.90 -1.33
N LEU A 227 -10.22 -20.64 -1.73
CA LEU A 227 -10.02 -19.46 -0.90
C LEU A 227 -10.84 -19.55 0.40
N LYS A 228 -12.13 -19.89 0.28
CA LYS A 228 -13.03 -20.07 1.42
C LYS A 228 -12.55 -21.17 2.37
N ASN A 229 -12.23 -22.36 1.85
CA ASN A 229 -11.86 -23.51 2.65
C ASN A 229 -10.49 -23.36 3.35
N ASN A 230 -9.63 -22.51 2.84
CA ASN A 230 -8.30 -22.21 3.40
C ASN A 230 -8.26 -20.90 4.20
N ASN A 231 -9.40 -20.24 4.41
CA ASN A 231 -9.52 -18.96 5.10
C ASN A 231 -8.57 -17.89 4.51
N ILE A 232 -8.47 -17.82 3.19
CA ILE A 232 -7.73 -16.77 2.51
C ILE A 232 -8.57 -15.51 2.51
N HIS A 233 -8.04 -14.43 3.07
CA HIS A 233 -8.70 -13.12 3.11
C HIS A 233 -8.47 -12.34 1.83
N LEU A 234 -9.51 -11.69 1.31
CA LEU A 234 -9.42 -10.75 0.19
C LEU A 234 -9.62 -9.33 0.72
N GLU A 235 -8.74 -8.42 0.31
CA GLU A 235 -8.74 -6.99 0.68
C GLU A 235 -9.31 -6.19 -0.49
N ILE A 236 -10.63 -5.99 -0.50
CA ILE A 236 -11.39 -5.36 -1.60
C ILE A 236 -11.74 -3.93 -1.22
#